data_b504263ac641d1553ac22764ab3e03d6
#
_entry.id   b504263ac641d1553ac22764ab3e03d6
#
_cell.length_a   1.000
_cell.length_b   1.000
_cell.length_c   1.000
_cell.angle_alpha   90.00
_cell.angle_beta   90.00
_cell.angle_gamma   90.00
#
_symmetry.space_group_name_H-M   'P 1'
#
loop_
_entity.id
_entity.type
_entity.pdbx_description
1 polymer ?
#
loop_
_entity_poly.entity_id
_entity_poly.type
_entity_poly.pdbx_seq_one_letter_code
_entity_poly.pdbx_strand_id
1 'polypeptide(L)'
;VLVPAGKISWGKLSQAVAHKAKILQVRGNFDDCLRLARELSENYPVFLVNSVNPDRLQGQKTAAFEVVDVLGEAPDLHAMPLGNAGNISAYHLGYREEVADGRIKKLPRLFGIQAEGSAPFIKGAPVAKPETIATAIRIGNPASWDLAQEAKRDTEGGFDAVSDKQILWMHRFLSQECGVFVEPSS
;
A
#
# COMPACT_ATOMS: atom_id res chain seq x y z
N VAL A 1 -8.32 -3.91 17.42
CA VAL A 1 -7.75 -2.92 16.50
C VAL A 1 -6.98 -1.88 17.30
N LEU A 2 -5.72 -1.61 16.95
CA LEU A 2 -4.92 -0.55 17.55
C LEU A 2 -4.92 0.67 16.63
N VAL A 3 -5.12 1.85 17.18
CA VAL A 3 -5.18 3.11 16.46
C VAL A 3 -4.48 4.24 17.21
N PRO A 4 -3.80 5.16 16.54
CA PRO A 4 -3.26 6.34 17.21
C PRO A 4 -4.40 7.22 17.75
N ALA A 5 -4.31 7.65 19.00
CA ALA A 5 -5.34 8.46 19.64
C ALA A 5 -5.56 9.77 18.86
N GLY A 6 -6.81 10.06 18.52
CA GLY A 6 -7.23 11.28 17.83
C GLY A 6 -6.76 11.43 16.38
N LYS A 7 -6.15 10.39 15.77
CA LYS A 7 -5.58 10.46 14.41
C LYS A 7 -6.22 9.50 13.40
N ILE A 8 -7.30 8.85 13.77
CA ILE A 8 -8.06 7.99 12.86
C ILE A 8 -9.23 8.76 12.24
N SER A 9 -9.51 8.52 10.95
CA SER A 9 -10.69 9.08 10.31
C SER A 9 -11.97 8.45 10.86
N TRP A 10 -13.01 9.26 11.03
CA TRP A 10 -14.31 8.81 11.55
C TRP A 10 -14.92 7.65 10.74
N GLY A 11 -14.79 7.68 9.41
CA GLY A 11 -15.30 6.60 8.56
C GLY A 11 -14.65 5.25 8.86
N LYS A 12 -13.33 5.21 9.08
CA LYS A 12 -12.61 3.98 9.45
C LYS A 12 -12.95 3.53 10.87
N LEU A 13 -13.10 4.47 11.80
CA LEU A 13 -13.46 4.17 13.18
C LEU A 13 -14.90 3.65 13.29
N SER A 14 -15.85 4.30 12.61
CA SER A 14 -17.26 3.87 12.63
C SER A 14 -17.46 2.46 12.07
N GLN A 15 -16.72 2.09 11.03
CA GLN A 15 -16.73 0.73 10.50
C GLN A 15 -16.23 -0.29 11.53
N ALA A 16 -15.12 -0.01 12.22
CA ALA A 16 -14.61 -0.89 13.27
C ALA A 16 -15.62 -1.04 14.42
N VAL A 17 -16.28 0.04 14.82
CA VAL A 17 -17.34 0.02 15.84
C VAL A 17 -18.55 -0.80 15.37
N ALA A 18 -19.00 -0.60 14.12
CA ALA A 18 -20.12 -1.36 13.55
C ALA A 18 -19.85 -2.86 13.53
N HIS A 19 -18.60 -3.28 13.31
CA HIS A 19 -18.18 -4.67 13.42
C HIS A 19 -17.89 -5.15 14.85
N LYS A 20 -18.24 -4.34 15.87
CA LYS A 20 -18.02 -4.65 17.30
C LYS A 20 -16.55 -4.97 17.63
N ALA A 21 -15.62 -4.38 16.90
CA ALA A 21 -14.19 -4.58 17.15
C ALA A 21 -13.78 -3.93 18.49
N LYS A 22 -12.92 -4.60 19.24
CA LYS A 22 -12.26 -3.99 20.41
C LYS A 22 -11.22 -2.99 19.89
N ILE A 23 -11.36 -1.73 20.27
CA ILE A 23 -10.50 -0.63 19.80
C ILE A 23 -9.64 -0.16 20.97
N LEU A 24 -8.32 -0.19 20.77
CA LEU A 24 -7.34 0.33 21.72
C LEU A 24 -6.71 1.59 21.09
N GLN A 25 -6.90 2.73 21.75
CA GLN A 25 -6.28 4.00 21.35
C GLN A 25 -4.91 4.13 22.00
N VAL A 26 -3.87 4.19 21.18
CA VAL A 26 -2.48 4.32 21.61
C VAL A 26 -2.07 5.80 21.60
N ARG A 27 -1.52 6.29 22.70
CA ARG A 27 -0.92 7.64 22.76
C ARG A 27 0.42 7.63 22.05
N GLY A 28 0.39 7.91 20.73
CA GLY A 28 1.58 7.85 19.86
C GLY A 28 1.22 8.01 18.39
N ASN A 29 2.06 7.49 17.54
CA ASN A 29 1.89 7.48 16.10
C ASN A 29 1.57 6.05 15.57
N PHE A 30 1.58 5.88 14.25
CA PHE A 30 1.35 4.59 13.62
C PHE A 30 2.44 3.55 13.98
N ASP A 31 3.70 3.99 14.07
CA ASP A 31 4.82 3.09 14.37
C ASP A 31 4.74 2.56 15.81
N ASP A 32 4.25 3.38 16.75
CA ASP A 32 3.97 2.93 18.13
C ASP A 32 2.86 1.88 18.16
N CYS A 33 1.81 2.06 17.36
CA CYS A 33 0.75 1.06 17.22
C CYS A 33 1.28 -0.25 16.62
N LEU A 34 2.15 -0.18 15.61
CA LEU A 34 2.73 -1.35 14.98
C LEU A 34 3.66 -2.10 15.92
N ARG A 35 4.51 -1.38 16.68
CA ARG A 35 5.37 -1.98 17.70
C ARG A 35 4.55 -2.73 18.75
N LEU A 36 3.53 -2.08 19.31
CA LEU A 36 2.65 -2.70 20.29
C LEU A 36 1.89 -3.91 19.71
N ALA A 37 1.46 -3.83 18.44
CA ALA A 37 0.78 -4.95 17.79
C ALA A 37 1.69 -6.17 17.64
N ARG A 38 2.99 -5.97 17.34
CA ARG A 38 3.99 -7.05 17.31
C ARG A 38 4.21 -7.64 18.70
N GLU A 39 4.44 -6.81 19.71
CA GLU A 39 4.59 -7.25 21.10
C GLU A 39 3.37 -8.08 21.59
N LEU A 40 2.17 -7.66 21.22
CA LEU A 40 0.96 -8.41 21.54
C LEU A 40 0.89 -9.77 20.83
N SER A 41 1.28 -9.83 19.55
CA SER A 41 1.26 -11.11 18.82
C SER A 41 2.38 -12.08 19.24
N GLU A 42 3.46 -11.58 19.79
CA GLU A 42 4.56 -12.40 20.32
C GLU A 42 4.29 -12.95 21.72
N ASN A 43 3.56 -12.20 22.56
CA ASN A 43 3.38 -12.55 23.97
C ASN A 43 1.98 -13.08 24.32
N TYR A 44 1.01 -12.98 23.42
CA TYR A 44 -0.38 -13.37 23.67
C TYR A 44 -0.95 -14.15 22.48
N PRO A 45 -2.01 -14.94 22.66
CA PRO A 45 -2.66 -15.69 21.57
C PRO A 45 -3.46 -14.75 20.65
N VAL A 46 -2.79 -13.81 20.02
CA VAL A 46 -3.33 -12.79 19.11
C VAL A 46 -2.61 -12.89 17.77
N PHE A 47 -3.37 -12.95 16.69
CA PHE A 47 -2.83 -13.02 15.35
C PHE A 47 -2.71 -11.62 14.73
N LEU A 48 -1.54 -11.29 14.20
CA LEU A 48 -1.28 -10.00 13.55
C LEU A 48 -1.75 -10.05 12.08
N VAL A 49 -2.82 -9.32 11.74
CA VAL A 49 -3.44 -9.33 10.41
C VAL A 49 -3.27 -8.00 9.65
N ASN A 50 -2.19 -7.30 9.89
CA ASN A 50 -1.87 -6.04 9.22
C ASN A 50 -0.97 -6.21 7.98
N SER A 51 -0.47 -5.10 7.43
CA SER A 51 0.34 -5.08 6.20
C SER A 51 1.70 -5.78 6.28
N VAL A 52 2.18 -6.13 7.49
CA VAL A 52 3.43 -6.89 7.67
C VAL A 52 3.20 -8.40 7.73
N ASN A 53 1.96 -8.86 7.72
CA ASN A 53 1.64 -10.29 7.69
C ASN A 53 1.90 -10.84 6.29
N PRO A 54 2.77 -11.88 6.13
CA PRO A 54 3.06 -12.48 4.83
C PRO A 54 1.85 -13.10 4.14
N ASP A 55 0.87 -13.63 4.91
CA ASP A 55 -0.36 -14.20 4.34
C ASP A 55 -1.18 -13.16 3.58
N ARG A 56 -1.06 -11.88 3.95
CA ARG A 56 -1.70 -10.80 3.17
C ARG A 56 -1.11 -10.64 1.78
N LEU A 57 0.20 -10.81 1.61
CA LEU A 57 0.82 -10.78 0.29
C LEU A 57 0.30 -11.93 -0.58
N GLN A 58 0.13 -13.12 0.01
CA GLN A 58 -0.44 -14.28 -0.67
C GLN A 58 -1.90 -14.06 -1.10
N GLY A 59 -2.69 -13.38 -0.29
CA GLY A 59 -4.05 -12.99 -0.68
C GLY A 59 -4.08 -11.85 -1.72
N GLN A 60 -3.27 -10.81 -1.52
CA GLN A 60 -3.25 -9.63 -2.39
C GLN A 60 -2.65 -9.90 -3.77
N LYS A 61 -1.74 -10.87 -3.92
CA LYS A 61 -1.14 -11.23 -5.21
C LYS A 61 -2.17 -11.64 -6.26
N THR A 62 -3.32 -12.17 -5.83
CA THR A 62 -4.39 -12.58 -6.74
C THR A 62 -4.93 -11.43 -7.58
N ALA A 63 -4.75 -10.18 -7.17
CA ALA A 63 -5.08 -9.02 -7.97
C ALA A 63 -4.27 -8.96 -9.29
N ALA A 64 -3.03 -9.45 -9.30
CA ALA A 64 -2.26 -9.60 -10.54
C ALA A 64 -2.87 -10.67 -11.46
N PHE A 65 -3.36 -11.76 -10.89
CA PHE A 65 -4.06 -12.81 -11.66
C PHE A 65 -5.32 -12.26 -12.33
N GLU A 66 -6.13 -11.49 -11.58
CA GLU A 66 -7.34 -10.85 -12.11
C GLU A 66 -7.03 -9.87 -13.24
N VAL A 67 -5.92 -9.13 -13.16
CA VAL A 67 -5.47 -8.25 -14.26
C VAL A 67 -5.12 -9.08 -15.50
N VAL A 68 -4.39 -10.17 -15.34
CA VAL A 68 -4.02 -11.07 -16.44
C VAL A 68 -5.26 -11.75 -17.02
N ASP A 69 -6.20 -12.18 -16.18
CA ASP A 69 -7.46 -12.79 -16.63
C ASP A 69 -8.29 -11.85 -17.52
N VAL A 70 -8.34 -10.58 -17.16
CA VAL A 70 -9.11 -9.57 -17.92
C VAL A 70 -8.41 -9.14 -19.21
N LEU A 71 -7.09 -8.95 -19.16
CA LEU A 71 -6.32 -8.44 -20.32
C LEU A 71 -5.84 -9.55 -21.27
N GLY A 72 -5.80 -10.80 -20.82
CA GLY A 72 -5.21 -11.92 -21.55
C GLY A 72 -3.68 -11.95 -21.52
N GLU A 73 -3.04 -10.90 -21.02
CA GLU A 73 -1.60 -10.77 -20.87
C GLU A 73 -1.25 -9.76 -19.76
N ALA A 74 0.02 -9.63 -19.38
CA ALA A 74 0.44 -8.57 -18.47
C ALA A 74 0.44 -7.20 -19.20
N PRO A 75 0.05 -6.11 -18.53
CA PRO A 75 0.20 -4.77 -19.08
C PRO A 75 1.70 -4.44 -19.27
N ASP A 76 2.04 -3.56 -20.20
CA ASP A 76 3.43 -3.11 -20.35
C ASP A 76 3.92 -2.33 -19.14
N LEU A 77 3.02 -1.57 -18.51
CA LEU A 77 3.28 -0.76 -17.32
C LEU A 77 2.11 -0.89 -16.34
N HIS A 78 2.42 -1.11 -15.06
CA HIS A 78 1.45 -1.07 -13.98
C HIS A 78 1.89 -0.06 -12.92
N ALA A 79 1.20 1.06 -12.84
CA ALA A 79 1.42 2.09 -11.83
C ALA A 79 0.47 1.92 -10.65
N MET A 80 0.98 2.15 -9.44
CA MET A 80 0.19 2.01 -8.21
C MET A 80 0.68 2.92 -7.11
N PRO A 81 -0.19 3.28 -6.13
CA PRO A 81 0.24 4.05 -4.96
C PRO A 81 1.24 3.26 -4.11
N LEU A 82 2.26 3.95 -3.61
CA LEU A 82 3.35 3.38 -2.83
C LEU A 82 3.43 4.01 -1.43
N GLY A 83 2.85 3.34 -0.45
CA GLY A 83 2.95 3.68 0.98
C GLY A 83 3.85 2.69 1.72
N ASN A 84 3.26 1.68 2.36
CA ASN A 84 3.98 0.64 3.11
C ASN A 84 4.62 -0.44 2.22
N ALA A 85 4.49 -0.31 0.91
CA ALA A 85 5.04 -1.15 -0.13
C ALA A 85 4.46 -2.59 -0.24
N GLY A 86 3.51 -2.97 0.61
CA GLY A 86 2.87 -4.28 0.51
C GLY A 86 2.13 -4.51 -0.81
N ASN A 87 1.54 -3.46 -1.38
CA ASN A 87 0.80 -3.56 -2.64
C ASN A 87 1.72 -3.94 -3.81
N ILE A 88 2.77 -3.16 -4.07
CA ILE A 88 3.72 -3.45 -5.15
C ILE A 88 4.40 -4.81 -4.98
N SER A 89 4.69 -5.20 -3.74
CA SER A 89 5.26 -6.52 -3.42
C SER A 89 4.30 -7.66 -3.76
N ALA A 90 3.01 -7.48 -3.49
CA ALA A 90 1.99 -8.47 -3.81
C ALA A 90 1.78 -8.62 -5.33
N TYR A 91 1.67 -7.51 -6.06
CA TYR A 91 1.58 -7.56 -7.53
C TYR A 91 2.82 -8.19 -8.16
N HIS A 92 4.02 -7.82 -7.68
CA HIS A 92 5.27 -8.44 -8.14
C HIS A 92 5.25 -9.96 -7.95
N LEU A 93 4.87 -10.43 -6.76
CA LEU A 93 4.75 -11.85 -6.46
C LEU A 93 3.76 -12.54 -7.41
N GLY A 94 2.59 -11.97 -7.61
CA GLY A 94 1.57 -12.53 -8.49
C GLY A 94 2.02 -12.60 -9.95
N TYR A 95 2.58 -11.54 -10.50
CA TYR A 95 3.09 -11.57 -11.87
C TYR A 95 4.27 -12.55 -12.06
N ARG A 96 5.12 -12.74 -11.05
CA ARG A 96 6.16 -13.77 -11.09
C ARG A 96 5.58 -15.17 -11.18
N GLU A 97 4.51 -15.46 -10.44
CA GLU A 97 3.81 -16.73 -10.52
C GLU A 97 3.15 -16.94 -11.90
N GLU A 98 2.50 -15.91 -12.45
CA GLU A 98 1.93 -15.95 -13.81
C GLU A 98 2.98 -16.26 -14.89
N VAL A 99 4.20 -15.70 -14.75
CA VAL A 99 5.32 -16.05 -15.63
C VAL A 99 5.76 -17.50 -15.43
N ALA A 100 5.89 -17.95 -14.17
CA ALA A 100 6.34 -19.30 -13.85
C ALA A 100 5.34 -20.37 -14.36
N ASP A 101 4.05 -20.06 -14.32
CA ASP A 101 2.97 -20.92 -14.81
C ASP A 101 2.79 -20.82 -16.35
N GLY A 102 3.58 -19.98 -17.02
CA GLY A 102 3.53 -19.80 -18.48
C GLY A 102 2.29 -19.06 -18.98
N ARG A 103 1.52 -18.40 -18.11
CA ARG A 103 0.32 -17.64 -18.47
C ARG A 103 0.65 -16.29 -19.11
N ILE A 104 1.76 -15.68 -18.71
CA ILE A 104 2.32 -14.49 -19.35
C ILE A 104 3.79 -14.70 -19.72
N LYS A 105 4.28 -13.95 -20.70
CA LYS A 105 5.64 -14.12 -21.23
C LYS A 105 6.69 -13.28 -20.52
N LYS A 106 6.30 -12.15 -19.95
CA LYS A 106 7.19 -11.18 -19.30
C LYS A 106 6.48 -10.49 -18.14
N LEU A 107 7.25 -10.01 -17.18
CA LEU A 107 6.74 -9.15 -16.12
C LEU A 107 6.36 -7.76 -16.67
N PRO A 108 5.31 -7.13 -16.16
CA PRO A 108 5.04 -5.71 -16.40
C PRO A 108 6.09 -4.86 -15.70
N ARG A 109 6.38 -3.67 -16.23
CA ARG A 109 7.15 -2.66 -15.50
C ARG A 109 6.29 -2.10 -14.36
N LEU A 110 6.74 -2.27 -13.10
CA LEU A 110 6.00 -1.80 -11.93
C LEU A 110 6.48 -0.41 -11.50
N PHE A 111 5.55 0.53 -11.39
CA PHE A 111 5.84 1.87 -10.91
C PHE A 111 5.09 2.16 -9.62
N GLY A 112 5.85 2.47 -8.55
CA GLY A 112 5.31 2.90 -7.27
C GLY A 112 5.31 4.42 -7.16
N ILE A 113 4.13 5.03 -6.98
CA ILE A 113 3.98 6.48 -6.91
C ILE A 113 3.74 6.91 -5.47
N GLN A 114 4.55 7.84 -4.98
CA GLN A 114 4.45 8.40 -3.64
C GLN A 114 3.90 9.83 -3.67
N ALA A 115 3.47 10.35 -2.51
CA ALA A 115 3.25 11.78 -2.34
C ALA A 115 4.58 12.45 -1.97
N GLU A 116 4.91 13.60 -2.56
CA GLU A 116 6.19 14.31 -2.35
C GLU A 116 6.50 14.55 -0.86
N GLY A 117 5.50 14.90 -0.06
CA GLY A 117 5.66 15.10 1.39
C GLY A 117 5.82 13.79 2.19
N SER A 118 5.70 12.62 1.53
CA SER A 118 5.82 11.28 2.13
C SER A 118 6.49 10.32 1.15
N ALA A 119 7.72 10.64 0.70
CA ALA A 119 8.42 9.95 -0.37
C ALA A 119 9.76 9.33 0.07
N PRO A 120 9.75 8.36 1.02
CA PRO A 120 10.98 7.73 1.51
C PRO A 120 11.77 7.01 0.42
N PHE A 121 11.12 6.35 -0.55
CA PHE A 121 11.81 5.65 -1.65
C PHE A 121 12.53 6.60 -2.60
N ILE A 122 12.00 7.82 -2.81
CA ILE A 122 12.67 8.86 -3.62
C ILE A 122 13.86 9.44 -2.84
N LYS A 123 13.69 9.64 -1.52
CA LYS A 123 14.78 10.15 -0.67
C LYS A 123 15.87 9.13 -0.37
N GLY A 124 15.59 7.84 -0.56
CA GLY A 124 16.47 6.76 -0.18
C GLY A 124 16.62 6.55 1.34
N ALA A 125 15.74 7.17 2.15
CA ALA A 125 15.77 7.12 3.60
C ALA A 125 14.38 7.39 4.21
N PRO A 126 14.10 6.93 5.45
CA PRO A 126 12.85 7.23 6.14
C PRO A 126 12.59 8.73 6.28
N VAL A 127 11.31 9.10 6.21
CA VAL A 127 10.81 10.47 6.43
C VAL A 127 10.21 10.57 7.83
N ALA A 128 10.84 11.35 8.71
CA ALA A 128 10.45 11.44 10.11
C ALA A 128 9.06 12.08 10.32
N LYS A 129 8.68 13.03 9.47
CA LYS A 129 7.39 13.73 9.53
C LYS A 129 6.74 13.72 8.14
N PRO A 130 6.10 12.59 7.75
CA PRO A 130 5.42 12.52 6.47
C PRO A 130 4.14 13.37 6.50
N GLU A 131 3.96 14.20 5.46
CA GLU A 131 2.82 15.11 5.32
C GLU A 131 2.23 14.98 3.93
N THR A 132 0.95 14.62 3.83
CA THR A 132 0.17 14.58 2.58
C THR A 132 -1.32 14.42 2.88
N ILE A 133 -2.16 14.90 1.98
CA ILE A 133 -3.61 14.63 1.97
C ILE A 133 -3.94 13.16 1.67
N ALA A 134 -3.05 12.47 0.94
CA ALA A 134 -3.17 11.04 0.62
C ALA A 134 -2.82 10.18 1.86
N THR A 135 -3.72 10.16 2.84
CA THR A 135 -3.45 9.58 4.17
C THR A 135 -3.09 8.10 4.14
N ALA A 136 -3.57 7.34 3.15
CA ALA A 136 -3.29 5.91 3.03
C ALA A 136 -1.82 5.61 2.64
N ILE A 137 -1.14 6.58 1.99
CA ILE A 137 0.29 6.48 1.65
C ILE A 137 1.16 7.45 2.46
N ARG A 138 0.63 8.06 3.53
CA ARG A 138 1.38 8.89 4.48
C ARG A 138 2.22 8.03 5.42
N ILE A 139 3.19 7.34 4.86
CA ILE A 139 4.07 6.38 5.53
C ILE A 139 5.51 6.88 5.41
N GLY A 140 6.13 7.16 6.55
CA GLY A 140 7.51 7.66 6.60
C GLY A 140 8.57 6.56 6.58
N ASN A 141 8.22 5.36 7.07
CA ASN A 141 9.13 4.21 7.14
C ASN A 141 8.42 2.93 6.66
N PRO A 142 8.46 2.64 5.35
CA PRO A 142 7.78 1.49 4.75
C PRO A 142 8.28 0.14 5.29
N ALA A 143 7.35 -0.72 5.74
CA ALA A 143 7.69 -2.02 6.30
C ALA A 143 8.21 -3.04 5.26
N SER A 144 7.78 -2.91 3.99
CA SER A 144 8.18 -3.82 2.91
C SER A 144 9.21 -3.17 1.97
N TRP A 145 10.18 -2.45 2.53
CA TRP A 145 11.21 -1.71 1.78
C TRP A 145 11.96 -2.60 0.78
N ASP A 146 12.54 -3.68 1.27
CA ASP A 146 13.39 -4.55 0.46
C ASP A 146 12.62 -5.25 -0.66
N LEU A 147 11.39 -5.68 -0.37
CA LEU A 147 10.50 -6.30 -1.38
C LEU A 147 10.13 -5.32 -2.51
N ALA A 148 9.92 -4.04 -2.18
CA ALA A 148 9.66 -3.03 -3.21
C ALA A 148 10.90 -2.75 -4.07
N GLN A 149 12.09 -2.75 -3.46
CA GLN A 149 13.35 -2.60 -4.19
C GLN A 149 13.62 -3.82 -5.10
N GLU A 150 13.26 -5.03 -4.65
CA GLU A 150 13.30 -6.24 -5.47
C GLU A 150 12.34 -6.10 -6.66
N ALA A 151 11.09 -5.74 -6.41
CA ALA A 151 10.08 -5.52 -7.46
C ALA A 151 10.55 -4.52 -8.51
N LYS A 152 11.12 -3.38 -8.09
CA LYS A 152 11.69 -2.38 -9.00
C LYS A 152 12.79 -2.96 -9.88
N ARG A 153 13.73 -3.73 -9.32
CA ARG A 153 14.85 -4.33 -10.07
C ARG A 153 14.37 -5.37 -11.06
N ASP A 154 13.55 -6.30 -10.61
CA ASP A 154 13.11 -7.46 -11.40
C ASP A 154 12.22 -7.05 -12.59
N THR A 155 11.48 -5.95 -12.44
CA THR A 155 10.51 -5.47 -13.44
C THR A 155 11.04 -4.31 -14.29
N GLU A 156 12.29 -3.88 -14.09
CA GLU A 156 12.84 -2.66 -14.71
C GLU A 156 11.91 -1.44 -14.49
N GLY A 157 11.22 -1.44 -13.35
CA GLY A 157 10.27 -0.42 -12.95
C GLY A 157 10.90 0.79 -12.29
N GLY A 158 10.08 1.55 -11.57
CA GLY A 158 10.55 2.78 -10.94
C GLY A 158 9.75 3.22 -9.74
N PHE A 159 10.28 4.22 -9.05
CA PHE A 159 9.55 4.99 -8.06
C PHE A 159 9.51 6.44 -8.48
N ASP A 160 8.38 7.10 -8.26
CA ASP A 160 8.19 8.51 -8.52
C ASP A 160 7.33 9.14 -7.42
N ALA A 161 7.23 10.46 -7.43
CA ALA A 161 6.43 11.19 -6.48
C ALA A 161 5.65 12.32 -7.15
N VAL A 162 4.45 12.57 -6.63
CA VAL A 162 3.55 13.63 -7.08
C VAL A 162 3.14 14.54 -5.91
N SER A 163 2.91 15.81 -6.22
CA SER A 163 2.47 16.79 -5.22
C SER A 163 0.99 16.60 -4.85
N ASP A 164 0.61 17.04 -3.65
CA ASP A 164 -0.79 17.06 -3.21
C ASP A 164 -1.70 17.83 -4.19
N LYS A 165 -1.17 18.86 -4.87
CA LYS A 165 -1.89 19.60 -5.90
C LYS A 165 -2.23 18.72 -7.11
N GLN A 166 -1.27 17.92 -7.59
CA GLN A 166 -1.49 16.97 -8.69
C GLN A 166 -2.47 15.87 -8.28
N ILE A 167 -2.36 15.36 -7.06
CA ILE A 167 -3.30 14.37 -6.49
C ILE A 167 -4.73 14.94 -6.52
N LEU A 168 -4.97 16.14 -6.00
CA LEU A 168 -6.29 16.77 -6.00
C LEU A 168 -6.82 17.05 -7.40
N TRP A 169 -5.96 17.46 -8.32
CA TRP A 169 -6.33 17.69 -9.70
C TRP A 169 -6.80 16.39 -10.37
N MET A 170 -6.01 15.32 -10.25
CA MET A 170 -6.37 14.03 -10.83
C MET A 170 -7.61 13.41 -10.16
N HIS A 171 -7.76 13.55 -8.84
CA HIS A 171 -8.96 13.11 -8.13
C HIS A 171 -10.23 13.76 -8.69
N ARG A 172 -10.19 15.07 -8.98
CA ARG A 172 -11.31 15.77 -9.62
C ARG A 172 -11.53 15.28 -11.05
N PHE A 173 -10.45 15.15 -11.82
CA PHE A 173 -10.53 14.67 -13.20
C PHE A 173 -11.17 13.29 -13.28
N LEU A 174 -10.74 12.33 -12.50
CA LEU A 174 -11.33 10.99 -12.45
C LEU A 174 -12.82 11.03 -12.08
N SER A 175 -13.19 11.88 -11.12
CA SER A 175 -14.58 12.00 -10.70
C SER A 175 -15.47 12.65 -11.76
N GLN A 176 -14.99 13.71 -12.41
CA GLN A 176 -15.80 14.54 -13.33
C GLN A 176 -15.84 13.98 -14.75
N GLU A 177 -14.70 13.49 -15.25
CA GLU A 177 -14.54 13.07 -16.65
C GLU A 177 -14.67 11.55 -16.83
N CYS A 178 -14.33 10.76 -15.80
CA CYS A 178 -14.35 9.30 -15.89
C CYS A 178 -15.47 8.65 -15.07
N GLY A 179 -16.18 9.41 -14.24
CA GLY A 179 -17.22 8.88 -13.35
C GLY A 179 -16.67 7.96 -12.25
N VAL A 180 -15.37 8.03 -11.95
CA VAL A 180 -14.69 7.17 -10.97
C VAL A 180 -14.32 7.99 -9.75
N PHE A 181 -14.96 7.72 -8.61
CA PHE A 181 -14.65 8.36 -7.34
C PHE A 181 -13.76 7.47 -6.50
N VAL A 182 -12.54 7.92 -6.23
CA VAL A 182 -11.51 7.18 -5.49
C VAL A 182 -11.02 7.98 -4.29
N GLU A 183 -10.23 7.36 -3.41
CA GLU A 183 -9.53 8.12 -2.37
C GLU A 183 -8.31 8.87 -2.94
N PRO A 184 -7.79 9.92 -2.25
CA PRO A 184 -6.67 10.71 -2.77
C PRO A 184 -5.38 9.94 -3.04
N SER A 185 -5.20 8.75 -2.46
CA SER A 185 -3.99 7.93 -2.69
C SER A 185 -4.05 7.05 -3.94
N SER A 186 -5.22 6.96 -4.59
CA SER A 186 -5.43 6.09 -5.76
C SER A 186 -5.04 6.73 -7.07
#